data_431c1117be2291a07a0d6145739f4280
#
_entry.id   431c1117be2291a07a0d6145739f4280
#
_cell.length_a   1.000
_cell.length_b   1.000
_cell.length_c   1.000
_cell.angle_alpha   90.00
_cell.angle_beta   90.00
_cell.angle_gamma   90.00
#
_symmetry.space_group_name_H-M   'P 1'
#
loop_
_entity.id
_entity.type
_entity.pdbx_description
1 polymer ?
#
loop_
_entity_poly.entity_id
_entity_poly.type
_entity_poly.pdbx_seq_one_letter_code
_entity_poly.pdbx_strand_id
1 'polypeptide(L)'
;MHSTVSDVRESYFRLLNHIPGLVYQCRILPPESPGAGHSYVLEFASSGCYDLLGLTPEDMLRNSWNTIERMTPPEDLAEVRRVMEASFAERRPYQLYYRQILPSGRVKWIWDQGEGIYRPGEAEPYCLQGLMLDISDQKFVELELQEENRRLKATMEHADGLGPMVGSSPAMRRMYTQILRAAETDANVIIYGETGTGKDLAAQAIHAFSGRRGPYVPVNCGAIPEQLMESEFFGHARGAFSGAYTAKTGYIEAARDGTLFLDEIGELPLHLQVKLLRALENRMYTPVGDHSPKTASFRLIAATNRDLGALVREGKMRSDFYYRVHVLSLTVPPLRERQGDIALLTEAWLERRGMSAMLPLHVREAMERYTWPGNVRELHNFLDRYAAFGEAALESLGEAGSLSALTLPRAGLNLEDATLRLEETLIRQALDQCRGRRGQAAAVLGLNLRTLQRKMKRLGLK
;
A
#
# COMPACT_ATOMS: atom_id res chain seq x y z
N MET A 1 -64.72 28.54 -8.78
CA MET A 1 -63.93 27.38 -9.26
C MET A 1 -62.73 27.78 -10.16
N HIS A 2 -62.67 28.94 -10.82
CA HIS A 2 -61.54 29.36 -11.66
C HIS A 2 -60.28 29.82 -10.89
N SER A 3 -60.43 30.34 -9.65
CA SER A 3 -59.26 30.82 -8.85
C SER A 3 -58.37 29.66 -8.35
N THR A 4 -58.95 28.52 -8.00
CA THR A 4 -58.23 27.37 -7.44
C THR A 4 -57.30 26.65 -8.46
N VAL A 5 -57.64 26.64 -9.73
CA VAL A 5 -56.78 26.00 -10.76
C VAL A 5 -55.59 26.87 -11.09
N SER A 6 -55.74 28.20 -11.10
CA SER A 6 -54.65 29.14 -11.31
C SER A 6 -53.62 29.09 -10.15
N ASP A 7 -54.11 29.00 -8.91
CA ASP A 7 -53.24 28.96 -7.72
C ASP A 7 -52.42 27.67 -7.63
N VAL A 8 -53.06 26.54 -8.00
CA VAL A 8 -52.39 25.23 -8.07
C VAL A 8 -51.29 25.25 -9.15
N ARG A 9 -51.60 25.80 -10.33
CA ARG A 9 -50.65 25.91 -11.43
C ARG A 9 -49.43 26.77 -11.04
N GLU A 10 -49.65 27.90 -10.41
CA GLU A 10 -48.58 28.79 -9.94
C GLU A 10 -47.74 28.14 -8.86
N SER A 11 -48.35 27.34 -7.97
CA SER A 11 -47.62 26.56 -6.95
C SER A 11 -46.73 25.47 -7.60
N TYR A 12 -47.19 24.77 -8.63
CA TYR A 12 -46.37 23.79 -9.37
C TYR A 12 -45.17 24.47 -10.06
N PHE A 13 -45.37 25.62 -10.71
CA PHE A 13 -44.29 26.38 -11.34
C PHE A 13 -43.23 26.81 -10.30
N ARG A 14 -43.65 27.25 -9.12
CA ARG A 14 -42.70 27.57 -8.03
C ARG A 14 -41.92 26.36 -7.59
N LEU A 15 -42.53 25.21 -7.42
CA LEU A 15 -41.85 23.98 -7.05
C LEU A 15 -40.84 23.53 -8.12
N LEU A 16 -41.21 23.58 -9.39
CA LEU A 16 -40.30 23.21 -10.50
C LEU A 16 -39.07 24.14 -10.57
N ASN A 17 -39.23 25.42 -10.24
CA ASN A 17 -38.12 26.38 -10.19
C ASN A 17 -37.22 26.25 -8.96
N HIS A 18 -37.61 25.50 -7.93
CA HIS A 18 -36.75 25.20 -6.76
C HIS A 18 -35.96 23.88 -6.92
N ILE A 19 -36.25 23.09 -7.95
CA ILE A 19 -35.48 21.88 -8.25
C ILE A 19 -34.10 22.30 -8.80
N PRO A 20 -33.00 21.85 -8.21
CA PRO A 20 -31.66 22.14 -8.76
C PRO A 20 -31.55 21.54 -10.17
N GLY A 21 -31.12 22.35 -11.14
CA GLY A 21 -30.99 21.94 -12.53
C GLY A 21 -32.15 22.40 -13.42
N LEU A 22 -32.17 21.92 -14.65
CA LEU A 22 -33.15 22.27 -15.68
C LEU A 22 -34.24 21.23 -15.76
N VAL A 23 -35.46 21.59 -15.37
CA VAL A 23 -36.68 20.85 -15.73
C VAL A 23 -37.18 21.38 -17.06
N TYR A 24 -37.43 20.49 -18.01
CA TYR A 24 -37.85 20.88 -19.37
C TYR A 24 -39.01 20.02 -19.90
N GLN A 25 -39.72 20.63 -20.84
CA GLN A 25 -40.73 19.94 -21.65
C GLN A 25 -40.57 20.37 -23.10
N CYS A 26 -40.54 19.37 -24.00
CA CYS A 26 -40.45 19.59 -25.45
C CYS A 26 -41.60 18.91 -26.13
N ARG A 27 -42.14 19.58 -27.16
CA ARG A 27 -42.99 18.93 -28.15
C ARG A 27 -42.13 18.22 -29.16
N ILE A 28 -42.45 16.98 -29.47
CA ILE A 28 -41.73 16.15 -30.44
C ILE A 28 -42.38 16.37 -31.80
N LEU A 29 -41.58 16.67 -32.82
CA LEU A 29 -42.01 16.78 -34.20
C LEU A 29 -41.60 15.50 -34.94
N PRO A 30 -42.45 15.00 -35.85
CA PRO A 30 -42.14 13.81 -36.63
C PRO A 30 -40.89 14.08 -37.50
N PRO A 31 -40.10 13.03 -37.83
CA PRO A 31 -38.93 13.15 -38.68
C PRO A 31 -39.30 13.69 -40.07
N GLU A 32 -38.51 14.62 -40.61
CA GLU A 32 -38.75 15.24 -41.93
C GLU A 32 -38.54 14.26 -43.10
N SER A 33 -37.78 13.17 -42.87
CA SER A 33 -37.54 12.13 -43.87
C SER A 33 -37.31 10.78 -43.19
N PRO A 34 -37.55 9.65 -43.91
CA PRO A 34 -37.28 8.33 -43.38
C PRO A 34 -35.80 8.17 -42.98
N GLY A 35 -35.51 7.91 -41.69
CA GLY A 35 -34.16 7.78 -41.13
C GLY A 35 -33.61 9.07 -40.53
N ALA A 36 -34.31 10.22 -40.63
CA ALA A 36 -33.98 11.37 -39.80
C ALA A 36 -34.54 11.17 -38.38
N GLY A 37 -33.78 11.60 -37.38
CA GLY A 37 -34.22 11.57 -35.96
C GLY A 37 -35.36 12.58 -35.71
N HIS A 38 -36.00 12.45 -34.55
CA HIS A 38 -37.02 13.40 -34.10
C HIS A 38 -36.43 14.81 -33.91
N SER A 39 -37.26 15.82 -34.17
CA SER A 39 -36.95 17.22 -33.86
C SER A 39 -37.74 17.66 -32.64
N TYR A 40 -37.18 18.56 -31.82
CA TYR A 40 -37.75 18.94 -30.53
C TYR A 40 -38.00 20.45 -30.49
N VAL A 41 -39.17 20.86 -30.05
CA VAL A 41 -39.51 22.26 -29.77
C VAL A 41 -39.71 22.41 -28.27
N LEU A 42 -38.86 23.20 -27.61
CA LEU A 42 -38.94 23.45 -26.18
C LEU A 42 -40.19 24.30 -25.86
N GLU A 43 -41.08 23.79 -25.02
CA GLU A 43 -42.31 24.46 -24.59
C GLU A 43 -42.24 24.97 -23.15
N PHE A 44 -41.35 24.38 -22.33
CA PHE A 44 -41.11 24.81 -20.97
C PHE A 44 -39.65 24.55 -20.58
N ALA A 45 -39.06 25.51 -19.82
CA ALA A 45 -37.77 25.39 -19.15
C ALA A 45 -37.87 26.07 -17.78
N SER A 46 -37.41 25.38 -16.72
CA SER A 46 -37.34 26.00 -15.39
C SER A 46 -36.19 27.00 -15.31
N SER A 47 -36.22 27.88 -14.29
CA SER A 47 -35.16 28.88 -14.03
C SER A 47 -33.78 28.28 -13.80
N GLY A 48 -33.69 26.98 -13.43
CA GLY A 48 -32.43 26.26 -13.28
C GLY A 48 -31.59 26.15 -14.55
N CYS A 49 -32.14 26.48 -15.73
CA CYS A 49 -31.36 26.56 -16.96
C CYS A 49 -30.27 27.64 -16.88
N TYR A 50 -30.49 28.71 -16.10
CA TYR A 50 -29.48 29.75 -15.95
C TYR A 50 -28.22 29.24 -15.23
N ASP A 51 -28.39 28.54 -14.12
CA ASP A 51 -27.26 27.98 -13.37
C ASP A 51 -26.59 26.82 -14.14
N LEU A 52 -27.38 26.05 -14.88
CA LEU A 52 -26.87 24.89 -15.63
C LEU A 52 -26.15 25.30 -16.90
N LEU A 53 -26.79 26.15 -17.74
CA LEU A 53 -26.36 26.45 -19.12
C LEU A 53 -25.94 27.91 -19.33
N GLY A 54 -26.21 28.80 -18.39
CA GLY A 54 -25.98 30.24 -18.52
C GLY A 54 -27.02 30.96 -19.42
N LEU A 55 -28.18 30.33 -19.65
CA LEU A 55 -29.24 30.80 -20.50
C LEU A 55 -30.52 31.05 -19.70
N THR A 56 -31.25 32.11 -20.02
CA THR A 56 -32.57 32.35 -19.40
C THR A 56 -33.64 31.43 -19.99
N PRO A 57 -34.77 31.17 -19.28
CA PRO A 57 -35.89 30.42 -19.87
C PRO A 57 -36.37 31.01 -21.19
N GLU A 58 -36.41 32.34 -21.34
CA GLU A 58 -36.78 33.02 -22.58
C GLU A 58 -35.80 32.75 -23.72
N ASP A 59 -34.50 32.72 -23.44
CA ASP A 59 -33.46 32.40 -24.43
C ASP A 59 -33.58 30.94 -24.89
N MET A 60 -33.87 30.04 -23.93
CA MET A 60 -34.09 28.62 -24.24
C MET A 60 -35.31 28.40 -25.12
N LEU A 61 -36.42 29.05 -24.82
CA LEU A 61 -37.68 28.94 -25.61
C LEU A 61 -37.55 29.56 -27.02
N ARG A 62 -36.78 30.65 -27.18
CA ARG A 62 -36.52 31.25 -28.50
C ARG A 62 -35.62 30.43 -29.39
N ASN A 63 -34.60 29.84 -28.83
CA ASN A 63 -33.54 29.14 -29.61
C ASN A 63 -33.78 27.63 -29.75
N SER A 64 -34.85 27.11 -29.13
CA SER A 64 -35.28 25.71 -29.17
C SER A 64 -34.15 24.72 -28.71
N TRP A 65 -34.45 23.42 -28.82
CA TRP A 65 -33.55 22.31 -28.50
C TRP A 65 -32.22 22.35 -29.22
N ASN A 66 -32.15 22.99 -30.39
CA ASN A 66 -30.92 23.16 -31.17
C ASN A 66 -29.78 23.80 -30.39
N THR A 67 -30.06 24.61 -29.36
CA THR A 67 -29.04 25.21 -28.52
C THR A 67 -28.36 24.15 -27.65
N ILE A 68 -29.12 23.22 -27.06
CA ILE A 68 -28.60 22.10 -26.25
C ILE A 68 -27.71 21.21 -27.13
N GLU A 69 -28.19 20.89 -28.36
CA GLU A 69 -27.41 20.05 -29.30
C GLU A 69 -26.10 20.71 -29.72
N ARG A 70 -26.10 22.02 -29.97
CA ARG A 70 -24.87 22.77 -30.34
C ARG A 70 -23.85 22.81 -29.21
N MET A 71 -24.30 22.78 -27.98
CA MET A 71 -23.43 22.76 -26.79
C MET A 71 -22.91 21.35 -26.48
N THR A 72 -23.50 20.31 -27.07
CA THR A 72 -23.10 18.91 -26.87
C THR A 72 -22.02 18.53 -27.89
N PRO A 73 -20.87 17.97 -27.49
CA PRO A 73 -19.87 17.47 -28.42
C PRO A 73 -20.45 16.46 -29.41
N PRO A 74 -20.03 16.44 -30.68
CA PRO A 74 -20.57 15.53 -31.69
C PRO A 74 -20.52 14.05 -31.33
N GLU A 75 -19.45 13.64 -30.65
CA GLU A 75 -19.29 12.27 -30.14
C GLU A 75 -20.34 11.89 -29.09
N ASP A 76 -20.69 12.81 -28.18
CA ASP A 76 -21.70 12.59 -27.14
C ASP A 76 -23.12 12.68 -27.72
N LEU A 77 -23.34 13.59 -28.68
CA LEU A 77 -24.65 13.82 -29.30
C LEU A 77 -25.17 12.57 -30.05
N ALA A 78 -24.28 11.83 -30.71
CA ALA A 78 -24.65 10.59 -31.39
C ALA A 78 -25.22 9.55 -30.41
N GLU A 79 -24.60 9.40 -29.25
CA GLU A 79 -25.06 8.48 -28.20
C GLU A 79 -26.35 8.97 -27.53
N VAL A 80 -26.47 10.28 -27.25
CA VAL A 80 -27.70 10.89 -26.73
C VAL A 80 -28.89 10.57 -27.62
N ARG A 81 -28.78 10.82 -28.92
CA ARG A 81 -29.86 10.52 -29.89
C ARG A 81 -30.16 9.04 -29.91
N ARG A 82 -29.18 8.17 -29.98
CA ARG A 82 -29.39 6.71 -30.01
C ARG A 82 -30.16 6.21 -28.79
N VAL A 83 -29.82 6.68 -27.58
CA VAL A 83 -30.47 6.24 -26.35
C VAL A 83 -31.87 6.80 -26.22
N MET A 84 -32.12 8.06 -26.63
CA MET A 84 -33.43 8.66 -26.63
C MET A 84 -34.37 7.91 -27.59
N GLU A 85 -33.97 7.63 -28.83
CA GLU A 85 -34.76 6.88 -29.83
C GLU A 85 -35.06 5.46 -29.34
N ALA A 86 -34.07 4.76 -28.74
CA ALA A 86 -34.30 3.45 -28.16
C ALA A 86 -35.32 3.47 -27.01
N SER A 87 -35.25 4.52 -26.14
CA SER A 87 -36.19 4.69 -25.03
C SER A 87 -37.62 4.92 -25.52
N PHE A 88 -37.80 5.66 -26.61
CA PHE A 88 -39.14 5.85 -27.22
C PHE A 88 -39.70 4.56 -27.81
N ALA A 89 -38.88 3.78 -28.52
CA ALA A 89 -39.28 2.49 -29.05
C ALA A 89 -39.68 1.49 -27.93
N GLU A 90 -38.99 1.53 -26.79
CA GLU A 90 -39.25 0.66 -25.65
C GLU A 90 -40.28 1.21 -24.66
N ARG A 91 -40.71 2.46 -24.83
CA ARG A 91 -41.60 3.21 -23.91
C ARG A 91 -41.09 3.23 -22.47
N ARG A 92 -39.78 3.48 -22.28
CA ARG A 92 -39.13 3.56 -20.98
C ARG A 92 -38.46 4.92 -20.79
N PRO A 93 -38.35 5.39 -19.55
CA PRO A 93 -37.49 6.56 -19.27
C PRO A 93 -36.05 6.29 -19.71
N TYR A 94 -35.37 7.30 -20.21
CA TYR A 94 -33.92 7.26 -20.43
C TYR A 94 -33.15 7.93 -19.30
N GLN A 95 -31.87 7.56 -19.21
CA GLN A 95 -30.90 8.18 -18.33
C GLN A 95 -29.58 8.29 -19.09
N LEU A 96 -29.04 9.51 -19.15
CA LEU A 96 -27.87 9.85 -19.96
C LEU A 96 -26.84 10.61 -19.13
N TYR A 97 -25.57 10.44 -19.49
CA TYR A 97 -24.43 11.17 -18.97
C TYR A 97 -23.62 11.69 -20.16
N TYR A 98 -23.56 13.01 -20.32
CA TYR A 98 -22.84 13.61 -21.43
C TYR A 98 -22.29 14.99 -21.08
N ARG A 99 -21.37 15.48 -21.92
CA ARG A 99 -20.74 16.79 -21.73
C ARG A 99 -21.52 17.88 -22.45
N GLN A 100 -21.51 19.06 -21.86
CA GLN A 100 -21.90 20.29 -22.52
C GLN A 100 -20.80 21.33 -22.47
N ILE A 101 -20.53 21.99 -23.58
CA ILE A 101 -19.56 23.07 -23.71
C ILE A 101 -20.34 24.37 -23.69
N LEU A 102 -20.26 25.11 -22.60
CA LEU A 102 -20.96 26.38 -22.45
C LEU A 102 -20.37 27.45 -23.38
N PRO A 103 -21.10 28.55 -23.68
CA PRO A 103 -20.58 29.67 -24.47
C PRO A 103 -19.29 30.28 -23.90
N SER A 104 -19.06 30.14 -22.60
CA SER A 104 -17.83 30.54 -21.91
C SER A 104 -16.63 29.63 -22.17
N GLY A 105 -16.79 28.50 -22.87
CA GLY A 105 -15.80 27.45 -23.04
C GLY A 105 -15.71 26.48 -21.87
N ARG A 106 -16.45 26.67 -20.78
CA ARG A 106 -16.47 25.76 -19.65
C ARG A 106 -17.21 24.47 -20.02
N VAL A 107 -16.60 23.31 -19.70
CA VAL A 107 -17.24 21.99 -19.90
C VAL A 107 -17.96 21.62 -18.60
N LYS A 108 -19.23 21.21 -18.73
CA LYS A 108 -20.03 20.64 -17.66
C LYS A 108 -20.42 19.21 -18.00
N TRP A 109 -20.43 18.35 -16.99
CA TRP A 109 -21.03 17.03 -17.07
C TRP A 109 -22.49 17.08 -16.67
N ILE A 110 -23.35 16.60 -17.57
CA ILE A 110 -24.81 16.62 -17.39
C ILE A 110 -25.30 15.20 -17.14
N TRP A 111 -26.11 15.03 -16.12
CA TRP A 111 -27.00 13.90 -15.96
C TRP A 111 -28.38 14.32 -16.43
N ASP A 112 -28.94 13.59 -17.38
CA ASP A 112 -30.21 13.88 -18.01
C ASP A 112 -31.11 12.64 -17.90
N GLN A 113 -32.27 12.81 -17.27
CA GLN A 113 -33.30 11.80 -17.19
C GLN A 113 -34.59 12.36 -17.76
N GLY A 114 -35.16 11.62 -18.71
CA GLY A 114 -36.43 12.02 -19.34
C GLY A 114 -37.23 10.84 -19.84
N GLU A 115 -38.46 11.16 -20.24
CA GLU A 115 -39.39 10.18 -20.80
C GLU A 115 -40.29 10.77 -21.90
N GLY A 116 -40.65 9.95 -22.83
CA GLY A 116 -41.66 10.28 -23.86
C GLY A 116 -43.06 10.13 -23.30
N ILE A 117 -43.93 11.11 -23.57
CA ILE A 117 -45.36 11.07 -23.21
C ILE A 117 -46.19 10.72 -24.46
N TYR A 118 -47.05 9.77 -24.31
CA TYR A 118 -47.83 9.19 -25.39
C TYR A 118 -49.33 9.49 -25.26
N ARG A 119 -50.03 9.70 -26.37
CA ARG A 119 -51.51 9.72 -26.37
C ARG A 119 -52.06 8.28 -26.42
N PRO A 120 -53.26 8.06 -25.87
CA PRO A 120 -53.86 6.75 -25.94
C PRO A 120 -53.98 6.24 -27.39
N GLY A 121 -53.36 5.09 -27.68
CA GLY A 121 -53.40 4.46 -29.00
C GLY A 121 -52.31 4.92 -29.99
N GLU A 122 -51.54 5.93 -29.69
CA GLU A 122 -50.41 6.38 -30.54
C GLU A 122 -49.12 5.62 -30.21
N ALA A 123 -48.36 5.23 -31.24
CA ALA A 123 -47.08 4.55 -31.08
C ALA A 123 -45.94 5.53 -30.76
N GLU A 124 -45.99 6.73 -31.34
CA GLU A 124 -44.98 7.77 -31.21
C GLU A 124 -45.27 8.72 -30.02
N PRO A 125 -44.28 9.18 -29.30
CA PRO A 125 -44.46 10.15 -28.25
C PRO A 125 -44.73 11.54 -28.86
N TYR A 126 -45.66 12.28 -28.28
CA TYR A 126 -45.95 13.66 -28.71
C TYR A 126 -45.21 14.72 -27.90
N CYS A 127 -44.68 14.32 -26.74
CA CYS A 127 -44.02 15.22 -25.83
C CYS A 127 -42.86 14.48 -25.14
N LEU A 128 -41.80 15.19 -24.86
CA LEU A 128 -40.65 14.76 -24.06
C LEU A 128 -40.59 15.64 -22.82
N GLN A 129 -40.45 15.05 -21.65
CA GLN A 129 -40.19 15.78 -20.39
C GLN A 129 -38.99 15.17 -19.67
N GLY A 130 -38.25 16.03 -18.96
CA GLY A 130 -37.08 15.55 -18.26
C GLY A 130 -36.47 16.56 -17.31
N LEU A 131 -35.37 16.11 -16.67
CA LEU A 131 -34.56 16.86 -15.71
C LEU A 131 -33.08 16.69 -16.07
N MET A 132 -32.36 17.80 -16.19
CA MET A 132 -30.92 17.83 -16.34
C MET A 132 -30.28 18.39 -15.09
N LEU A 133 -29.23 17.73 -14.58
CA LEU A 133 -28.45 18.16 -13.42
C LEU A 133 -26.96 18.31 -13.78
N ASP A 134 -26.31 19.27 -13.16
CA ASP A 134 -24.85 19.41 -13.18
C ASP A 134 -24.22 18.37 -12.23
N ILE A 135 -23.46 17.44 -12.78
CA ILE A 135 -22.73 16.43 -12.00
C ILE A 135 -21.22 16.58 -12.15
N SER A 136 -20.76 17.80 -12.55
CA SER A 136 -19.33 18.04 -12.84
C SER A 136 -18.46 17.77 -11.62
N ASP A 137 -18.86 18.20 -10.43
CA ASP A 137 -18.09 17.98 -9.20
C ASP A 137 -17.98 16.48 -8.85
N GLN A 138 -19.07 15.72 -9.03
CA GLN A 138 -19.08 14.27 -8.79
C GLN A 138 -18.18 13.55 -9.80
N LYS A 139 -18.25 13.95 -11.09
CA LYS A 139 -17.40 13.36 -12.14
C LYS A 139 -15.93 13.72 -11.98
N PHE A 140 -15.63 14.91 -11.49
CA PHE A 140 -14.24 15.30 -11.21
C PHE A 140 -13.63 14.42 -10.12
N VAL A 141 -14.33 14.23 -9.00
CA VAL A 141 -13.87 13.34 -7.91
C VAL A 141 -13.73 11.89 -8.38
N GLU A 142 -14.69 11.39 -9.18
CA GLU A 142 -14.64 10.04 -9.75
C GLU A 142 -13.42 9.85 -10.66
N LEU A 143 -13.13 10.83 -11.53
CA LEU A 143 -11.99 10.79 -12.46
C LEU A 143 -10.65 10.91 -11.71
N GLU A 144 -10.57 11.76 -10.68
CA GLU A 144 -9.36 11.84 -9.83
C GLU A 144 -9.09 10.50 -9.13
N LEU A 145 -10.14 9.89 -8.54
CA LEU A 145 -10.04 8.57 -7.91
C LEU A 145 -9.66 7.47 -8.91
N GLN A 146 -10.19 7.51 -10.12
CA GLN A 146 -9.85 6.55 -11.17
C GLN A 146 -8.41 6.73 -11.65
N GLU A 147 -7.94 7.95 -11.84
CA GLU A 147 -6.56 8.24 -12.25
C GLU A 147 -5.57 7.86 -11.15
N GLU A 148 -5.90 8.14 -9.88
CA GLU A 148 -5.08 7.73 -8.74
C GLU A 148 -5.03 6.19 -8.62
N ASN A 149 -6.18 5.51 -8.75
CA ASN A 149 -6.23 4.04 -8.83
C ASN A 149 -5.43 3.50 -10.01
N ARG A 150 -5.48 4.17 -11.16
CA ARG A 150 -4.71 3.78 -12.36
C ARG A 150 -3.21 3.96 -12.13
N ARG A 151 -2.80 5.08 -11.50
CA ARG A 151 -1.40 5.32 -11.09
C ARG A 151 -0.92 4.27 -10.10
N LEU A 152 -1.72 3.99 -9.08
CA LEU A 152 -1.42 2.96 -8.08
C LEU A 152 -1.32 1.57 -8.72
N LYS A 153 -2.27 1.20 -9.59
CA LYS A 153 -2.23 -0.07 -10.34
C LYS A 153 -1.05 -0.15 -11.29
N ALA A 154 -0.75 0.89 -12.06
CA ALA A 154 0.40 0.92 -12.95
C ALA A 154 1.72 0.81 -12.18
N THR A 155 1.82 1.41 -11.00
CA THR A 155 2.97 1.24 -10.11
C THR A 155 3.06 -0.20 -9.58
N MET A 156 1.93 -0.91 -9.43
CA MET A 156 1.87 -2.29 -8.94
C MET A 156 1.95 -3.35 -10.06
N GLU A 157 1.46 -3.06 -11.28
CA GLU A 157 1.39 -4.04 -12.39
C GLU A 157 2.67 -4.09 -13.24
N HIS A 158 3.48 -3.03 -13.26
CA HIS A 158 4.68 -2.92 -14.08
C HIS A 158 5.99 -2.99 -13.29
N ALA A 159 5.92 -3.18 -11.97
CA ALA A 159 7.11 -3.28 -11.15
C ALA A 159 7.18 -4.65 -10.49
N ASP A 160 8.26 -5.38 -10.75
CA ASP A 160 8.71 -6.51 -9.92
C ASP A 160 9.09 -6.01 -8.51
N GLY A 161 8.40 -4.94 -8.02
CA GLY A 161 8.67 -4.29 -6.75
C GLY A 161 7.84 -3.04 -6.46
N LEU A 162 8.12 -2.39 -5.34
CA LEU A 162 7.59 -1.09 -4.93
C LEU A 162 8.73 -0.19 -4.43
N GLY A 163 9.03 0.88 -5.15
CA GLY A 163 10.17 1.74 -4.85
C GLY A 163 11.49 0.94 -4.79
N PRO A 164 12.21 0.91 -3.64
CA PRO A 164 13.45 0.16 -3.51
C PRO A 164 13.25 -1.35 -3.26
N MET A 165 11.99 -1.80 -3.06
CA MET A 165 11.67 -3.20 -2.75
C MET A 165 11.46 -4.01 -4.02
N VAL A 166 12.04 -5.22 -4.07
CA VAL A 166 11.91 -6.16 -5.18
C VAL A 166 11.11 -7.39 -4.75
N GLY A 167 10.15 -7.80 -5.57
CA GLY A 167 9.32 -8.99 -5.38
C GLY A 167 7.95 -8.87 -6.02
N SER A 168 7.47 -9.94 -6.64
CA SER A 168 6.17 -10.01 -7.31
C SER A 168 5.24 -11.06 -6.70
N SER A 169 5.68 -11.77 -5.67
CA SER A 169 4.89 -12.80 -5.00
C SER A 169 3.58 -12.25 -4.41
N PRO A 170 2.53 -13.08 -4.26
CA PRO A 170 1.27 -12.65 -3.66
C PRO A 170 1.42 -12.08 -2.24
N ALA A 171 2.42 -12.56 -1.48
CA ALA A 171 2.73 -12.03 -0.15
C ALA A 171 3.26 -10.59 -0.23
N MET A 172 4.20 -10.32 -1.16
CA MET A 172 4.75 -8.98 -1.39
C MET A 172 3.70 -8.02 -1.95
N ARG A 173 2.86 -8.44 -2.89
CA ARG A 173 1.78 -7.59 -3.42
C ARG A 173 0.79 -7.15 -2.34
N ARG A 174 0.41 -8.05 -1.42
CA ARG A 174 -0.43 -7.69 -0.25
C ARG A 174 0.28 -6.65 0.63
N MET A 175 1.57 -6.84 0.87
CA MET A 175 2.36 -5.91 1.66
C MET A 175 2.49 -4.54 0.98
N TYR A 176 2.69 -4.47 -0.34
CA TYR A 176 2.72 -3.21 -1.10
C TYR A 176 1.42 -2.43 -0.97
N THR A 177 0.28 -3.13 -1.06
CA THR A 177 -1.03 -2.50 -0.82
C THR A 177 -1.13 -1.90 0.59
N GLN A 178 -0.61 -2.59 1.61
CA GLN A 178 -0.60 -2.08 2.97
C GLN A 178 0.36 -0.89 3.14
N ILE A 179 1.53 -0.91 2.49
CA ILE A 179 2.49 0.21 2.48
C ILE A 179 1.84 1.46 1.89
N LEU A 180 1.19 1.35 0.72
CA LEU A 180 0.53 2.48 0.07
C LEU A 180 -0.59 3.06 0.94
N ARG A 181 -1.46 2.22 1.52
CA ARG A 181 -2.49 2.68 2.47
C ARG A 181 -1.90 3.35 3.72
N ALA A 182 -0.82 2.79 4.26
CA ALA A 182 -0.14 3.40 5.38
C ALA A 182 0.47 4.75 5.01
N ALA A 183 1.01 4.89 3.79
CA ALA A 183 1.60 6.13 3.29
C ALA A 183 0.59 7.29 3.21
N GLU A 184 -0.67 7.03 2.91
CA GLU A 184 -1.75 8.03 2.85
C GLU A 184 -2.11 8.65 4.20
N THR A 185 -1.63 8.09 5.30
CA THR A 185 -1.96 8.55 6.67
C THR A 185 -0.75 9.13 7.38
N ASP A 186 -0.99 9.95 8.41
CA ASP A 186 0.04 10.45 9.33
C ASP A 186 0.25 9.55 10.56
N ALA A 187 -0.47 8.42 10.62
CA ALA A 187 -0.38 7.51 11.74
C ALA A 187 1.03 6.88 11.87
N ASN A 188 1.44 6.58 13.11
CA ASN A 188 2.65 5.84 13.35
C ASN A 188 2.55 4.42 12.81
N VAL A 189 3.65 3.89 12.26
CA VAL A 189 3.71 2.56 11.66
C VAL A 189 4.75 1.72 12.38
N ILE A 190 4.39 0.49 12.73
CA ILE A 190 5.33 -0.52 13.18
C ILE A 190 5.48 -1.61 12.12
N ILE A 191 6.72 -1.94 11.77
CA ILE A 191 7.07 -2.94 10.76
C ILE A 191 7.71 -4.13 11.46
N TYR A 192 7.00 -5.26 11.42
CA TYR A 192 7.51 -6.54 11.91
C TYR A 192 8.17 -7.33 10.78
N GLY A 193 9.12 -8.15 11.14
CA GLY A 193 9.76 -9.09 10.21
C GLY A 193 11.09 -9.59 10.74
N GLU A 194 11.50 -10.74 10.25
CA GLU A 194 12.78 -11.33 10.59
C GLU A 194 13.95 -10.45 10.16
N THR A 195 15.12 -10.71 10.71
CA THR A 195 16.35 -10.02 10.30
C THR A 195 16.63 -10.27 8.82
N GLY A 196 16.98 -9.22 8.07
CA GLY A 196 17.34 -9.31 6.65
C GLY A 196 16.16 -9.42 5.68
N THR A 197 14.91 -9.22 6.11
CA THR A 197 13.72 -9.24 5.24
C THR A 197 13.53 -7.96 4.42
N GLY A 198 14.15 -6.83 4.79
CA GLY A 198 14.03 -5.54 4.13
C GLY A 198 13.03 -4.58 4.80
N LYS A 199 12.93 -4.60 6.14
CA LYS A 199 12.07 -3.67 6.92
C LYS A 199 12.43 -2.19 6.69
N ASP A 200 13.70 -1.89 6.53
CA ASP A 200 14.23 -0.58 6.21
C ASP A 200 13.75 -0.07 4.83
N LEU A 201 13.75 -0.95 3.81
CA LEU A 201 13.22 -0.63 2.49
C LEU A 201 11.70 -0.39 2.52
N ALA A 202 10.97 -1.14 3.35
CA ALA A 202 9.54 -0.90 3.55
C ALA A 202 9.27 0.48 4.19
N ALA A 203 10.09 0.88 5.17
CA ALA A 203 10.00 2.20 5.79
C ALA A 203 10.34 3.33 4.80
N GLN A 204 11.37 3.15 3.97
CA GLN A 204 11.70 4.08 2.89
C GLN A 204 10.56 4.22 1.89
N ALA A 205 9.94 3.10 1.49
CA ALA A 205 8.78 3.12 0.59
C ALA A 205 7.61 3.89 1.20
N ILE A 206 7.25 3.65 2.47
CA ILE A 206 6.20 4.40 3.16
C ILE A 206 6.49 5.91 3.14
N HIS A 207 7.73 6.31 3.43
CA HIS A 207 8.12 7.73 3.38
C HIS A 207 8.00 8.29 1.97
N ALA A 208 8.56 7.60 0.97
CA ALA A 208 8.57 8.06 -0.43
C ALA A 208 7.16 8.28 -0.99
N PHE A 209 6.21 7.41 -0.64
CA PHE A 209 4.81 7.51 -1.09
C PHE A 209 3.92 8.36 -0.19
N SER A 210 4.42 8.86 0.96
CA SER A 210 3.62 9.68 1.89
C SER A 210 3.44 11.14 1.47
N GLY A 211 4.12 11.60 0.42
CA GLY A 211 4.11 13.00 -0.02
C GLY A 211 4.78 13.99 0.95
N ARG A 212 5.39 13.52 2.04
CA ARG A 212 6.09 14.35 3.01
C ARG A 212 7.34 14.96 2.41
N ARG A 213 7.51 16.27 2.56
CA ARG A 213 8.64 17.02 2.00
C ARG A 213 9.88 17.05 2.89
N GLY A 214 9.72 16.76 4.18
CA GLY A 214 10.82 16.69 5.14
C GLY A 214 11.67 15.43 4.96
N PRO A 215 12.86 15.35 5.60
CA PRO A 215 13.81 14.28 5.39
C PRO A 215 13.35 12.93 5.99
N TYR A 216 13.86 11.84 5.40
CA TYR A 216 13.84 10.50 5.99
C TYR A 216 15.08 10.30 6.83
N VAL A 217 14.93 10.14 8.15
CA VAL A 217 16.05 9.99 9.09
C VAL A 217 16.04 8.57 9.68
N PRO A 218 16.87 7.65 9.16
CA PRO A 218 16.99 6.29 9.68
C PRO A 218 17.93 6.25 10.89
N VAL A 219 17.48 5.56 11.94
CA VAL A 219 18.26 5.35 13.17
C VAL A 219 18.13 3.88 13.58
N ASN A 220 19.26 3.21 13.74
CA ASN A 220 19.31 1.87 14.34
C ASN A 220 19.53 2.00 15.84
N CYS A 221 18.53 1.66 16.66
CA CYS A 221 18.62 1.79 18.11
C CYS A 221 19.64 0.84 18.71
N GLY A 222 19.84 -0.35 18.14
CA GLY A 222 20.83 -1.31 18.63
C GLY A 222 22.29 -0.92 18.38
N ALA A 223 22.53 0.03 17.45
CA ALA A 223 23.88 0.49 17.11
C ALA A 223 24.39 1.64 17.99
N ILE A 224 23.51 2.26 18.80
CA ILE A 224 23.87 3.43 19.61
C ILE A 224 24.12 2.99 21.07
N PRO A 225 25.28 3.31 21.67
CA PRO A 225 25.49 3.06 23.09
C PRO A 225 24.42 3.78 23.94
N GLU A 226 23.88 3.08 24.94
CA GLU A 226 22.80 3.58 25.79
C GLU A 226 23.08 4.97 26.39
N GLN A 227 24.30 5.23 26.82
CA GLN A 227 24.72 6.52 27.41
C GLN A 227 24.68 7.69 26.43
N LEU A 228 24.74 7.42 25.12
CA LEU A 228 24.73 8.44 24.08
C LEU A 228 23.33 8.62 23.45
N MET A 229 22.44 7.63 23.59
CA MET A 229 21.12 7.65 22.93
C MET A 229 20.36 8.94 23.20
N GLU A 230 20.32 9.42 24.43
CA GLU A 230 19.55 10.62 24.78
C GLU A 230 20.08 11.85 24.02
N SER A 231 21.41 12.02 23.99
CA SER A 231 22.06 13.11 23.26
C SER A 231 21.90 13.00 21.74
N GLU A 232 21.88 11.77 21.18
CA GLU A 232 21.66 11.54 19.75
C GLU A 232 20.22 11.83 19.35
N PHE A 233 19.23 11.38 20.15
CA PHE A 233 17.82 11.57 19.83
C PHE A 233 17.37 13.03 20.01
N PHE A 234 17.69 13.65 21.14
CA PHE A 234 17.18 14.97 21.54
C PHE A 234 18.14 16.11 21.28
N GLY A 235 19.40 15.81 20.97
CA GLY A 235 20.47 16.81 20.88
C GLY A 235 20.93 17.30 22.27
N HIS A 236 21.95 18.13 22.32
CA HIS A 236 22.43 18.73 23.54
C HIS A 236 22.89 20.17 23.36
N ALA A 237 22.78 20.96 24.43
CA ALA A 237 23.34 22.29 24.51
C ALA A 237 24.86 22.22 24.79
N ARG A 238 25.58 23.25 24.47
CA ARG A 238 27.02 23.37 24.84
C ARG A 238 27.17 23.32 26.37
N GLY A 239 28.03 22.46 26.86
CA GLY A 239 28.27 22.29 28.28
C GLY A 239 27.30 21.38 29.02
N ALA A 240 26.39 20.67 28.32
CA ALA A 240 25.41 19.79 28.92
C ALA A 240 26.00 18.61 29.73
N PHE A 241 27.18 18.15 29.37
CA PHE A 241 27.94 17.11 30.08
C PHE A 241 29.46 17.25 29.80
N SER A 242 30.29 16.49 30.50
CA SER A 242 31.74 16.48 30.28
C SER A 242 32.04 15.94 28.87
N GLY A 243 32.53 16.81 27.98
CA GLY A 243 32.76 16.52 26.55
C GLY A 243 31.81 17.21 25.59
N ALA A 244 30.75 17.88 26.05
CA ALA A 244 29.83 18.66 25.20
C ALA A 244 30.42 20.05 24.85
N TYR A 245 31.48 20.07 24.05
CA TYR A 245 32.18 21.33 23.68
C TYR A 245 31.35 22.19 22.71
N THR A 246 30.49 21.59 21.94
CA THR A 246 29.58 22.26 20.97
C THR A 246 28.17 21.80 21.20
N ALA A 247 27.19 22.57 20.77
CA ALA A 247 25.78 22.11 20.69
C ALA A 247 25.63 21.12 19.53
N LYS A 248 24.79 20.10 19.70
CA LYS A 248 24.48 19.08 18.67
C LYS A 248 23.01 18.98 18.44
N THR A 249 22.59 18.96 17.17
CA THR A 249 21.23 18.69 16.74
C THR A 249 20.92 17.21 16.86
N GLY A 250 19.78 16.85 17.46
CA GLY A 250 19.34 15.46 17.60
C GLY A 250 18.51 14.97 16.40
N TYR A 251 18.29 13.65 16.35
CA TYR A 251 17.52 13.01 15.26
C TYR A 251 16.08 13.53 15.16
N ILE A 252 15.43 13.88 16.27
CA ILE A 252 14.07 14.43 16.27
C ILE A 252 14.03 15.76 15.52
N GLU A 253 14.98 16.65 15.72
CA GLU A 253 15.06 17.90 14.99
C GLU A 253 15.47 17.69 13.53
N ALA A 254 16.38 16.75 13.28
CA ALA A 254 16.78 16.37 11.93
C ALA A 254 15.60 15.82 11.11
N ALA A 255 14.65 15.12 11.74
CA ALA A 255 13.46 14.56 11.09
C ALA A 255 12.29 15.56 10.96
N ARG A 256 12.49 16.85 11.22
CA ARG A 256 11.45 17.88 11.18
C ARG A 256 10.66 17.84 9.88
N ASP A 257 9.31 17.81 10.00
CA ASP A 257 8.33 17.74 8.92
C ASP A 257 8.51 16.54 7.97
N GLY A 258 9.39 15.61 8.36
CA GLY A 258 9.73 14.39 7.66
C GLY A 258 9.31 13.13 8.41
N THR A 259 10.18 12.11 8.32
CA THR A 259 9.95 10.80 8.94
C THR A 259 11.16 10.38 9.74
N LEU A 260 10.96 10.05 11.02
CA LEU A 260 11.94 9.39 11.86
C LEU A 260 11.70 7.88 11.78
N PHE A 261 12.69 7.14 11.25
CA PHE A 261 12.64 5.68 11.20
C PHE A 261 13.52 5.09 12.30
N LEU A 262 12.95 4.27 13.17
CA LEU A 262 13.64 3.60 14.27
C LEU A 262 13.70 2.11 14.00
N ASP A 263 14.86 1.60 13.58
CA ASP A 263 15.09 0.16 13.51
C ASP A 263 15.44 -0.39 14.90
N GLU A 264 15.02 -1.62 15.18
CA GLU A 264 15.18 -2.31 16.46
C GLU A 264 14.62 -1.50 17.65
N ILE A 265 13.41 -0.96 17.52
CA ILE A 265 12.78 -0.12 18.57
C ILE A 265 12.67 -0.83 19.93
N GLY A 266 12.68 -2.17 19.94
CA GLY A 266 12.68 -2.97 21.17
C GLY A 266 13.95 -2.84 22.02
N GLU A 267 15.01 -2.20 21.50
CA GLU A 267 16.26 -1.94 22.22
C GLU A 267 16.25 -0.58 22.96
N LEU A 268 15.18 0.22 22.80
CA LEU A 268 15.10 1.53 23.48
C LEU A 268 14.98 1.37 25.01
N PRO A 269 15.88 1.97 25.82
CA PRO A 269 15.77 1.96 27.27
C PRO A 269 14.50 2.66 27.77
N LEU A 270 13.97 2.22 28.91
CA LEU A 270 12.71 2.73 29.47
C LEU A 270 12.69 4.27 29.66
N HIS A 271 13.80 4.88 30.07
CA HIS A 271 13.88 6.33 30.25
C HIS A 271 13.74 7.10 28.94
N LEU A 272 14.23 6.55 27.82
CA LEU A 272 14.07 7.15 26.49
C LEU A 272 12.66 6.96 25.94
N GLN A 273 12.02 5.82 26.23
CA GLN A 273 10.62 5.60 25.86
C GLN A 273 9.71 6.70 26.44
N VAL A 274 9.95 7.14 27.70
CA VAL A 274 9.19 8.24 28.34
C VAL A 274 9.39 9.56 27.59
N LYS A 275 10.64 9.89 27.23
CA LYS A 275 10.94 11.15 26.54
C LYS A 275 10.40 11.17 25.11
N LEU A 276 10.55 10.04 24.39
CA LEU A 276 10.02 9.89 23.04
C LEU A 276 8.50 9.90 23.03
N LEU A 277 7.84 9.28 24.02
CA LEU A 277 6.40 9.34 24.19
C LEU A 277 5.90 10.78 24.30
N ARG A 278 6.56 11.61 25.14
CA ARG A 278 6.22 13.04 25.26
C ARG A 278 6.39 13.78 23.93
N ALA A 279 7.43 13.49 23.17
CA ALA A 279 7.63 14.10 21.86
C ALA A 279 6.51 13.70 20.87
N LEU A 280 6.01 12.46 20.93
CA LEU A 280 4.94 11.96 20.08
C LEU A 280 3.54 12.48 20.47
N GLU A 281 3.31 12.71 21.77
CA GLU A 281 2.00 13.17 22.29
C GLU A 281 1.87 14.68 22.25
N ASN A 282 2.85 15.37 22.89
CA ASN A 282 2.81 16.81 23.08
C ASN A 282 3.44 17.58 21.92
N ARG A 283 4.03 16.87 20.96
CA ARG A 283 4.80 17.45 19.85
C ARG A 283 5.89 18.43 20.31
N MET A 284 6.48 18.16 21.48
CA MET A 284 7.53 18.97 22.08
C MET A 284 8.59 18.08 22.73
N TYR A 285 9.85 18.54 22.68
CA TYR A 285 10.98 17.90 23.34
C TYR A 285 11.95 18.98 23.86
N THR A 286 12.84 18.60 24.77
CA THR A 286 13.88 19.49 25.32
C THR A 286 15.24 18.84 25.10
N PRO A 287 16.21 19.53 24.46
CA PRO A 287 17.58 19.06 24.34
C PRO A 287 18.24 18.85 25.72
N VAL A 288 19.23 17.95 25.77
CA VAL A 288 19.97 17.70 27.00
C VAL A 288 20.72 18.95 27.45
N GLY A 289 20.55 19.37 28.72
CA GLY A 289 21.18 20.56 29.28
C GLY A 289 20.55 21.89 28.84
N ASP A 290 19.43 21.85 28.10
CA ASP A 290 18.59 23.02 27.77
C ASP A 290 17.30 22.98 28.62
N HIS A 291 16.69 24.16 28.82
CA HIS A 291 15.43 24.32 29.52
C HIS A 291 14.33 24.79 28.56
N SER A 292 14.68 25.11 27.31
CA SER A 292 13.75 25.64 26.30
C SER A 292 13.14 24.48 25.50
N PRO A 293 11.81 24.24 25.57
CA PRO A 293 11.15 23.23 24.78
C PRO A 293 11.16 23.59 23.29
N LYS A 294 11.39 22.61 22.43
CA LYS A 294 11.35 22.73 20.97
C LYS A 294 10.20 21.91 20.40
N THR A 295 9.69 22.30 19.23
CA THR A 295 8.63 21.59 18.54
C THR A 295 9.15 20.31 17.88
N ALA A 296 8.44 19.20 18.07
CA ALA A 296 8.71 17.90 17.47
C ALA A 296 7.65 17.60 16.38
N SER A 297 7.90 18.01 15.15
CA SER A 297 7.01 17.73 13.99
C SER A 297 7.65 16.66 13.13
N PHE A 298 7.28 15.40 13.36
CA PHE A 298 7.74 14.26 12.57
C PHE A 298 6.71 13.13 12.59
N ARG A 299 6.78 12.26 11.60
CA ARG A 299 6.09 10.96 11.60
C ARG A 299 7.02 9.88 12.08
N LEU A 300 6.55 8.98 12.96
CA LEU A 300 7.31 7.84 13.41
C LEU A 300 6.99 6.61 12.56
N ILE A 301 8.04 5.97 12.04
CA ILE A 301 8.00 4.59 11.54
C ILE A 301 9.00 3.80 12.38
N ALA A 302 8.60 2.66 12.91
CA ALA A 302 9.46 1.82 13.71
C ALA A 302 9.56 0.41 13.13
N ALA A 303 10.66 -0.29 13.36
CA ALA A 303 10.82 -1.68 12.93
C ALA A 303 11.37 -2.54 14.08
N THR A 304 10.99 -3.82 14.07
CA THR A 304 11.50 -4.81 15.03
C THR A 304 11.35 -6.24 14.52
N ASN A 305 12.18 -7.14 15.01
CA ASN A 305 12.03 -8.59 14.88
C ASN A 305 11.50 -9.23 16.16
N ARG A 306 11.25 -8.44 17.23
CA ARG A 306 10.79 -8.93 18.54
C ARG A 306 9.29 -8.76 18.70
N ASP A 307 8.68 -9.60 19.55
CA ASP A 307 7.32 -9.40 20.05
C ASP A 307 7.31 -8.27 21.09
N LEU A 308 6.83 -7.09 20.67
CA LEU A 308 6.71 -5.93 21.57
C LEU A 308 5.75 -6.19 22.72
N GLY A 309 4.70 -7.01 22.53
CA GLY A 309 3.79 -7.41 23.59
C GLY A 309 4.49 -8.25 24.67
N ALA A 310 5.44 -9.10 24.28
CA ALA A 310 6.28 -9.82 25.22
C ALA A 310 7.18 -8.87 26.02
N LEU A 311 7.78 -7.86 25.37
CA LEU A 311 8.61 -6.84 26.04
C LEU A 311 7.81 -6.02 27.06
N VAL A 312 6.52 -5.74 26.79
CA VAL A 312 5.62 -5.10 27.78
C VAL A 312 5.40 -6.02 29.00
N ARG A 313 5.13 -7.30 28.77
CA ARG A 313 4.94 -8.28 29.88
C ARG A 313 6.20 -8.47 30.71
N GLU A 314 7.38 -8.37 30.11
CA GLU A 314 8.68 -8.46 30.78
C GLU A 314 9.12 -7.14 31.46
N GLY A 315 8.33 -6.07 31.36
CA GLY A 315 8.67 -4.76 31.90
C GLY A 315 9.81 -4.04 31.18
N LYS A 316 10.20 -4.50 29.99
CA LYS A 316 11.24 -3.88 29.14
C LYS A 316 10.68 -2.81 28.22
N MET A 317 9.36 -2.76 28.04
CA MET A 317 8.65 -1.74 27.30
C MET A 317 7.44 -1.25 28.10
N ARG A 318 7.23 0.07 28.12
CA ARG A 318 6.06 0.68 28.76
C ARG A 318 4.81 0.44 27.90
N SER A 319 3.71 0.16 28.53
CA SER A 319 2.42 -0.07 27.86
C SER A 319 1.92 1.18 27.13
N ASP A 320 2.08 2.38 27.72
CA ASP A 320 1.69 3.65 27.11
C ASP A 320 2.49 3.93 25.82
N PHE A 321 3.80 3.69 25.84
CA PHE A 321 4.66 3.82 24.66
C PHE A 321 4.30 2.79 23.58
N TYR A 322 4.03 1.54 23.96
CA TYR A 322 3.59 0.49 23.04
C TYR A 322 2.34 0.93 22.26
N TYR A 323 1.27 1.36 22.94
CA TYR A 323 0.04 1.78 22.26
C TYR A 323 0.21 3.03 21.39
N ARG A 324 1.16 3.90 21.70
CA ARG A 324 1.43 5.09 20.88
C ARG A 324 2.20 4.76 19.61
N VAL A 325 3.05 3.75 19.64
CA VAL A 325 3.83 3.30 18.47
C VAL A 325 3.05 2.31 17.62
N HIS A 326 2.31 1.41 18.23
CA HIS A 326 1.57 0.31 17.59
C HIS A 326 0.19 0.76 17.09
N VAL A 327 0.15 1.73 16.16
CA VAL A 327 -1.10 2.23 15.56
C VAL A 327 -1.43 1.46 14.28
N LEU A 328 -0.51 1.43 13.33
CA LEU A 328 -0.60 0.60 12.13
C LEU A 328 0.51 -0.43 12.14
N SER A 329 0.18 -1.69 11.92
CA SER A 329 1.16 -2.78 11.90
C SER A 329 1.28 -3.39 10.51
N LEU A 330 2.52 -3.56 10.04
CA LEU A 330 2.89 -4.22 8.80
C LEU A 330 3.83 -5.38 9.11
N THR A 331 3.75 -6.46 8.33
CA THR A 331 4.68 -7.58 8.46
C THR A 331 5.35 -7.85 7.13
N VAL A 332 6.68 -7.75 7.11
CA VAL A 332 7.48 -8.13 5.93
C VAL A 332 7.62 -9.65 5.91
N PRO A 333 7.14 -10.34 4.88
CA PRO A 333 7.20 -11.79 4.82
C PRO A 333 8.65 -12.28 4.72
N PRO A 334 9.01 -13.37 5.40
CA PRO A 334 10.32 -13.99 5.26
C PRO A 334 10.48 -14.59 3.86
N LEU A 335 11.74 -14.75 3.40
CA LEU A 335 12.04 -15.15 2.03
C LEU A 335 11.47 -16.55 1.68
N ARG A 336 11.37 -17.45 2.65
CA ARG A 336 10.73 -18.76 2.49
C ARG A 336 9.24 -18.72 2.14
N GLU A 337 8.53 -17.63 2.47
CA GLU A 337 7.10 -17.40 2.14
C GLU A 337 6.92 -16.68 0.80
N ARG A 338 8.02 -16.28 0.16
CA ARG A 338 8.05 -15.59 -1.13
C ARG A 338 9.12 -16.18 -2.06
N GLN A 339 9.22 -17.49 -2.12
CA GLN A 339 10.26 -18.21 -2.89
C GLN A 339 10.32 -17.82 -4.37
N GLY A 340 9.16 -17.51 -4.98
CA GLY A 340 9.12 -16.98 -6.35
C GLY A 340 9.88 -15.68 -6.59
N ASP A 341 10.21 -14.93 -5.51
CA ASP A 341 10.97 -13.69 -5.62
C ASP A 341 12.49 -13.89 -5.62
N ILE A 342 13.00 -15.12 -5.34
CA ILE A 342 14.44 -15.41 -5.33
C ILE A 342 15.07 -15.11 -6.68
N ALA A 343 14.42 -15.50 -7.77
CA ALA A 343 14.88 -15.22 -9.12
C ALA A 343 14.99 -13.71 -9.39
N LEU A 344 13.92 -12.95 -9.08
CA LEU A 344 13.88 -11.49 -9.25
C LEU A 344 14.94 -10.76 -8.41
N LEU A 345 15.11 -11.18 -7.15
CA LEU A 345 16.15 -10.62 -6.27
C LEU A 345 17.55 -10.92 -6.80
N THR A 346 17.75 -12.08 -7.39
CA THR A 346 19.03 -12.47 -8.01
C THR A 346 19.29 -11.65 -9.27
N GLU A 347 18.30 -11.49 -10.14
CA GLU A 347 18.39 -10.66 -11.33
C GLU A 347 18.71 -9.20 -10.98
N ALA A 348 17.96 -8.61 -10.04
CA ALA A 348 18.22 -7.25 -9.55
C ALA A 348 19.64 -7.10 -8.94
N TRP A 349 20.16 -8.13 -8.27
CA TRP A 349 21.52 -8.12 -7.74
C TRP A 349 22.57 -8.17 -8.87
N LEU A 350 22.35 -9.01 -9.91
CA LEU A 350 23.24 -9.12 -11.08
C LEU A 350 23.27 -7.79 -11.86
N GLU A 351 22.11 -7.22 -12.13
CA GLU A 351 21.99 -5.92 -12.84
C GLU A 351 22.75 -4.78 -12.15
N ARG A 352 22.61 -4.66 -10.82
CA ARG A 352 23.31 -3.63 -10.04
C ARG A 352 24.84 -3.74 -10.14
N ARG A 353 25.37 -4.92 -10.46
CA ARG A 353 26.81 -5.19 -10.62
C ARG A 353 27.26 -5.20 -12.08
N GLY A 354 26.36 -4.97 -13.04
CA GLY A 354 26.66 -5.03 -14.46
C GLY A 354 27.02 -6.45 -14.94
N MET A 355 26.54 -7.48 -14.24
CA MET A 355 26.80 -8.88 -14.57
C MET A 355 25.62 -9.43 -15.41
N SER A 356 25.91 -9.83 -16.64
CA SER A 356 24.90 -10.38 -17.57
C SER A 356 24.81 -11.90 -17.56
N ALA A 357 25.61 -12.59 -16.76
CA ALA A 357 25.67 -14.04 -16.74
C ALA A 357 24.53 -14.63 -15.90
N MET A 358 23.69 -15.45 -16.52
CA MET A 358 22.70 -16.27 -15.78
C MET A 358 23.44 -17.31 -14.91
N LEU A 359 22.97 -17.46 -13.66
CA LEU A 359 23.47 -18.52 -12.78
C LEU A 359 23.14 -19.91 -13.37
N PRO A 360 24.04 -20.90 -13.24
CA PRO A 360 23.79 -22.27 -13.65
C PRO A 360 22.52 -22.85 -13.02
N LEU A 361 21.85 -23.76 -13.72
CA LEU A 361 20.58 -24.33 -13.30
C LEU A 361 20.67 -24.98 -11.90
N HIS A 362 21.72 -25.79 -11.65
CA HIS A 362 21.91 -26.43 -10.36
C HIS A 362 22.09 -25.48 -9.18
N VAL A 363 22.69 -24.28 -9.44
CA VAL A 363 22.81 -23.23 -8.42
C VAL A 363 21.44 -22.64 -8.10
N ARG A 364 20.64 -22.33 -9.14
CA ARG A 364 19.27 -21.83 -8.96
C ARG A 364 18.39 -22.81 -8.21
N GLU A 365 18.45 -24.09 -8.56
CA GLU A 365 17.71 -25.16 -7.85
C GLU A 365 18.13 -25.29 -6.38
N ALA A 366 19.43 -25.16 -6.08
CA ALA A 366 19.92 -25.15 -4.70
C ALA A 366 19.39 -23.95 -3.92
N MET A 367 19.38 -22.77 -4.54
CA MET A 367 18.86 -21.54 -3.93
C MET A 367 17.35 -21.65 -3.65
N GLU A 368 16.56 -22.26 -4.53
CA GLU A 368 15.11 -22.43 -4.33
C GLU A 368 14.77 -23.43 -3.22
N ARG A 369 15.59 -24.44 -3.00
CA ARG A 369 15.40 -25.44 -1.94
C ARG A 369 15.82 -24.96 -0.57
N TYR A 370 16.65 -23.92 -0.50
CA TYR A 370 17.16 -23.41 0.76
C TYR A 370 16.16 -22.49 1.48
N THR A 371 16.12 -22.55 2.81
CA THR A 371 15.11 -21.85 3.61
C THR A 371 15.41 -20.39 3.92
N TRP A 372 16.62 -19.94 3.66
CA TRP A 372 17.10 -18.57 3.85
C TRP A 372 16.80 -18.00 5.25
N PRO A 373 17.32 -18.57 6.33
CA PRO A 373 17.09 -18.07 7.69
C PRO A 373 17.52 -16.61 7.90
N GLY A 374 18.55 -16.14 7.17
CA GLY A 374 18.98 -14.73 7.13
C GLY A 374 18.30 -13.90 6.05
N ASN A 375 17.27 -14.47 5.37
CA ASN A 375 16.43 -13.79 4.38
C ASN A 375 17.22 -13.17 3.21
N VAL A 376 16.83 -11.99 2.72
CA VAL A 376 17.46 -11.33 1.57
C VAL A 376 18.92 -10.94 1.86
N ARG A 377 19.25 -10.62 3.10
CA ARG A 377 20.64 -10.33 3.48
C ARG A 377 21.53 -11.55 3.29
N GLU A 378 21.07 -12.72 3.68
CA GLU A 378 21.80 -13.98 3.47
C GLU A 378 21.89 -14.33 1.98
N LEU A 379 20.81 -14.16 1.22
CA LEU A 379 20.80 -14.36 -0.22
C LEU A 379 21.86 -13.48 -0.91
N HIS A 380 21.90 -12.18 -0.60
CA HIS A 380 22.92 -11.28 -1.17
C HIS A 380 24.35 -11.70 -0.76
N ASN A 381 24.56 -12.06 0.50
CA ASN A 381 25.86 -12.56 0.95
C ASN A 381 26.28 -13.86 0.25
N PHE A 382 25.32 -14.73 -0.04
CA PHE A 382 25.57 -15.94 -0.84
C PHE A 382 25.97 -15.59 -2.28
N LEU A 383 25.23 -14.68 -2.92
CA LEU A 383 25.54 -14.21 -4.27
C LEU A 383 26.91 -13.55 -4.36
N ASP A 384 27.27 -12.75 -3.35
CA ASP A 384 28.61 -12.15 -3.24
C ASP A 384 29.71 -13.22 -3.14
N ARG A 385 29.48 -14.24 -2.31
CA ARG A 385 30.44 -15.38 -2.21
C ARG A 385 30.49 -16.17 -3.50
N TYR A 386 29.36 -16.43 -4.14
CA TYR A 386 29.30 -17.15 -5.41
C TYR A 386 30.05 -16.40 -6.51
N ALA A 387 29.89 -15.08 -6.59
CA ALA A 387 30.63 -14.25 -7.53
C ALA A 387 32.15 -14.27 -7.30
N ALA A 388 32.58 -14.40 -6.04
CA ALA A 388 34.01 -14.43 -5.68
C ALA A 388 34.65 -15.83 -5.81
N PHE A 389 33.93 -16.90 -5.42
CA PHE A 389 34.50 -18.23 -5.23
C PHE A 389 33.85 -19.33 -6.10
N GLY A 390 32.86 -18.96 -6.93
CA GLY A 390 32.14 -19.91 -7.79
C GLY A 390 31.42 -21.00 -6.98
N GLU A 391 31.49 -22.24 -7.45
CA GLU A 391 30.75 -23.39 -6.89
C GLU A 391 31.12 -23.73 -5.43
N ALA A 392 32.28 -23.33 -4.94
CA ALA A 392 32.66 -23.53 -3.54
C ALA A 392 31.68 -22.83 -2.57
N ALA A 393 30.97 -21.79 -3.02
CA ALA A 393 29.94 -21.13 -2.22
C ALA A 393 28.73 -22.03 -1.91
N LEU A 394 28.44 -23.06 -2.74
CA LEU A 394 27.33 -23.98 -2.54
C LEU A 394 27.45 -24.82 -1.25
N GLU A 395 28.69 -25.08 -0.79
CA GLU A 395 28.93 -25.79 0.47
C GLU A 395 28.25 -25.05 1.65
N SER A 396 28.20 -23.74 1.60
CA SER A 396 27.55 -22.92 2.64
C SER A 396 26.04 -23.09 2.71
N LEU A 397 25.37 -23.47 1.64
CA LEU A 397 23.93 -23.81 1.63
C LEU A 397 23.68 -25.21 2.22
N GLY A 398 24.65 -26.14 2.09
CA GLY A 398 24.57 -27.49 2.68
C GLY A 398 24.81 -27.50 4.19
N GLU A 399 25.78 -26.75 4.68
CA GLU A 399 26.15 -26.72 6.09
C GLU A 399 25.13 -25.99 6.98
N ALA A 400 24.52 -24.89 6.50
CA ALA A 400 23.51 -24.14 7.26
C ALA A 400 22.18 -24.90 7.43
N GLY A 401 21.83 -25.78 6.47
CA GLY A 401 20.71 -26.72 6.63
C GLY A 401 20.97 -27.74 7.76
N SER A 402 22.23 -28.08 8.00
CA SER A 402 22.64 -28.99 9.07
C SER A 402 22.64 -28.33 10.46
N LEU A 403 22.98 -27.04 10.54
CA LEU A 403 22.95 -26.27 11.79
C LEU A 403 21.54 -25.85 12.23
N SER A 404 20.61 -25.65 11.28
CA SER A 404 19.21 -25.36 11.58
C SER A 404 18.46 -26.55 12.19
N ALA A 405 18.97 -27.78 11.97
CA ALA A 405 18.46 -28.98 12.64
C ALA A 405 18.87 -29.08 14.13
N LEU A 406 19.80 -28.21 14.57
CA LEU A 406 20.20 -28.07 15.99
C LEU A 406 19.41 -26.95 16.69
N THR A 407 18.11 -26.80 16.43
CA THR A 407 17.23 -25.99 17.29
C THR A 407 17.14 -26.67 18.66
N LEU A 408 17.91 -26.14 19.57
CA LEU A 408 17.82 -26.49 21.00
C LEU A 408 16.41 -26.11 21.52
N PRO A 409 15.64 -27.03 22.11
CA PRO A 409 14.36 -26.68 22.70
C PRO A 409 14.52 -25.67 23.83
N ARG A 410 13.70 -24.63 23.84
CA ARG A 410 13.73 -23.47 24.72
C ARG A 410 13.46 -23.72 26.21
N ALA A 411 13.21 -24.95 26.64
CA ALA A 411 12.94 -25.28 28.04
C ALA A 411 13.60 -26.61 28.43
N GLY A 412 14.41 -26.61 29.49
CA GLY A 412 14.93 -27.82 30.15
C GLY A 412 16.12 -28.46 29.42
N LEU A 413 17.14 -27.70 29.10
CA LEU A 413 18.40 -28.21 28.53
C LEU A 413 19.16 -29.05 29.57
N ASN A 414 19.02 -30.39 29.49
CA ASN A 414 19.98 -31.30 30.06
C ASN A 414 21.08 -31.55 29.04
N LEU A 415 22.33 -31.18 29.35
CA LEU A 415 23.49 -31.31 28.47
C LEU A 415 23.68 -32.78 28.03
N GLU A 416 23.37 -33.72 28.90
CA GLU A 416 23.44 -35.17 28.57
C GLU A 416 22.46 -35.57 27.49
N ASP A 417 21.20 -35.08 27.52
CA ASP A 417 20.19 -35.37 26.52
C ASP A 417 20.54 -34.72 25.16
N ALA A 418 21.06 -33.51 25.17
CA ALA A 418 21.52 -32.83 23.96
C ALA A 418 22.69 -33.56 23.32
N THR A 419 23.64 -34.02 24.12
CA THR A 419 24.81 -34.78 23.66
C THR A 419 24.38 -36.14 23.08
N LEU A 420 23.45 -36.85 23.72
CA LEU A 420 22.93 -38.13 23.23
C LEU A 420 22.21 -37.98 21.90
N ARG A 421 21.40 -36.96 21.70
CA ARG A 421 20.72 -36.67 20.42
C ARG A 421 21.71 -36.34 19.31
N LEU A 422 22.75 -35.57 19.59
CA LEU A 422 23.80 -35.24 18.62
C LEU A 422 24.58 -36.52 18.24
N GLU A 423 24.96 -37.34 19.23
CA GLU A 423 25.62 -38.62 18.98
C GLU A 423 24.77 -39.55 18.11
N GLU A 424 23.45 -39.64 18.38
CA GLU A 424 22.53 -40.45 17.60
C GLU A 424 22.46 -39.96 16.15
N THR A 425 22.33 -38.64 15.93
CA THR A 425 22.25 -38.05 14.59
C THR A 425 23.52 -38.33 13.78
N LEU A 426 24.71 -38.11 14.36
CA LEU A 426 25.98 -38.31 13.70
C LEU A 426 26.21 -39.80 13.35
N ILE A 427 25.85 -40.73 14.27
CA ILE A 427 25.99 -42.17 14.03
C ILE A 427 25.04 -42.62 12.90
N ARG A 428 23.78 -42.15 12.86
CA ARG A 428 22.85 -42.46 11.77
C ARG A 428 23.35 -41.94 10.43
N GLN A 429 23.80 -40.70 10.36
CA GLN A 429 24.35 -40.13 9.12
C GLN A 429 25.57 -40.92 8.59
N ALA A 430 26.50 -41.27 9.47
CA ALA A 430 27.67 -42.04 9.09
C ALA A 430 27.29 -43.48 8.62
N LEU A 431 26.29 -44.11 9.24
CA LEU A 431 25.78 -45.42 8.80
C LEU A 431 25.10 -45.32 7.45
N ASP A 432 24.31 -44.29 7.19
CA ASP A 432 23.63 -44.07 5.92
C ASP A 432 24.62 -43.81 4.79
N GLN A 433 25.62 -42.92 5.01
CA GLN A 433 26.70 -42.66 4.05
C GLN A 433 27.50 -43.94 3.72
N CYS A 434 27.72 -44.79 4.71
CA CYS A 434 28.48 -46.05 4.54
C CYS A 434 27.59 -47.23 4.20
N ARG A 435 26.30 -47.05 3.86
CA ARG A 435 25.33 -48.10 3.53
C ARG A 435 25.29 -49.21 4.57
N GLY A 436 25.28 -48.85 5.85
CA GLY A 436 25.21 -49.76 7.00
C GLY A 436 26.54 -50.47 7.37
N ARG A 437 27.64 -50.17 6.70
CA ARG A 437 28.96 -50.80 6.97
C ARG A 437 29.59 -50.15 8.23
N ARG A 438 29.38 -50.77 9.39
CA ARG A 438 29.80 -50.28 10.72
C ARG A 438 31.30 -49.99 10.85
N GLY A 439 32.16 -50.77 10.19
CA GLY A 439 33.62 -50.53 10.19
C GLY A 439 34.01 -49.24 9.48
N GLN A 440 33.35 -48.94 8.33
CA GLN A 440 33.59 -47.70 7.58
C GLN A 440 32.96 -46.48 8.30
N ALA A 441 31.76 -46.62 8.87
CA ALA A 441 31.13 -45.59 9.67
C ALA A 441 31.94 -45.23 10.92
N ALA A 442 32.57 -46.24 11.58
CA ALA A 442 33.48 -45.97 12.68
C ALA A 442 34.71 -45.17 12.25
N ALA A 443 35.30 -45.46 11.09
CA ALA A 443 36.43 -44.71 10.54
C ALA A 443 36.04 -43.25 10.19
N VAL A 444 34.86 -43.03 9.57
CA VAL A 444 34.34 -41.70 9.26
C VAL A 444 34.12 -40.86 10.53
N LEU A 445 33.66 -41.48 11.61
CA LEU A 445 33.42 -40.79 12.90
C LEU A 445 34.70 -40.66 13.76
N GLY A 446 35.86 -41.12 13.29
CA GLY A 446 37.10 -41.14 14.06
C GLY A 446 37.05 -42.02 15.30
N LEU A 447 36.17 -43.05 15.30
CA LEU A 447 35.99 -43.99 16.41
C LEU A 447 36.50 -45.39 16.06
N ASN A 448 36.91 -46.12 17.11
CA ASN A 448 37.12 -47.55 16.90
C ASN A 448 35.77 -48.32 16.84
N LEU A 449 35.74 -49.46 16.17
CA LEU A 449 34.52 -50.25 15.94
C LEU A 449 33.81 -50.63 17.25
N ARG A 450 34.55 -50.97 18.32
CA ARG A 450 33.99 -51.34 19.63
C ARG A 450 33.28 -50.14 20.29
N THR A 451 33.86 -48.94 20.17
CA THR A 451 33.26 -47.72 20.73
C THR A 451 31.97 -47.38 19.98
N LEU A 452 31.96 -47.47 18.65
CA LEU A 452 30.75 -47.26 17.85
C LEU A 452 29.66 -48.24 18.25
N GLN A 453 29.95 -49.53 18.31
CA GLN A 453 29.00 -50.57 18.70
C GLN A 453 28.42 -50.36 20.11
N ARG A 454 29.26 -49.93 21.09
CA ARG A 454 28.81 -49.59 22.44
C ARG A 454 27.87 -48.39 22.46
N LYS A 455 28.18 -47.34 21.66
CA LYS A 455 27.32 -46.15 21.52
C LYS A 455 26.01 -46.50 20.82
N MET A 456 26.04 -47.27 19.73
CA MET A 456 24.83 -47.76 19.05
C MET A 456 23.93 -48.55 19.98
N LYS A 457 24.49 -49.44 20.80
CA LYS A 457 23.72 -50.22 21.79
C LYS A 457 23.07 -49.35 22.85
N ARG A 458 23.80 -48.30 23.32
CA ARG A 458 23.27 -47.31 24.31
C ARG A 458 22.12 -46.49 23.72
N LEU A 459 22.17 -46.16 22.44
CA LEU A 459 21.19 -45.35 21.70
C LEU A 459 20.06 -46.20 21.06
N GLY A 460 20.04 -47.52 21.26
CA GLY A 460 19.02 -48.41 20.68
C GLY A 460 19.08 -48.57 19.15
N LEU A 461 20.20 -48.19 18.53
CA LEU A 461 20.41 -48.29 17.08
C LEU A 461 20.86 -49.74 16.74
N LYS A 462 20.15 -50.33 15.73
CA LYS A 462 20.45 -51.71 15.26
C LYS A 462 21.51 -51.73 14.17
#